data_0275a9e8e0d3e189a74af75198e5e8ae
#
_entry.id   0275a9e8e0d3e189a74af75198e5e8ae
#
_cell.length_a   1.000
_cell.length_b   1.000
_cell.length_c   1.000
_cell.angle_alpha   90.00
_cell.angle_beta   90.00
_cell.angle_gamma   90.00
#
_symmetry.space_group_name_H-M   'P 1'
#
loop_
_entity.id
_entity.type
_entity.pdbx_description
1 polymer ?
#
loop_
_entity_poly.entity_id
_entity_poly.type
_entity_poly.pdbx_seq_one_letter_code
_entity_poly.pdbx_strand_id
1 'polypeptide(L)'
;MASVIDVVLNLVDRVTNPLRTVQREMERTANMNRRLGRDIERIGSGFSSVGESMLPIAAGITAIGVAGGRAFIDFDSIITGAAAKAGATADEMEMMRQKASQFGADFPISATQAAEGMDRLAAAGYDANQVIGVMPSVITAAVASGEDLATTSDVVSNALNIWNLKQGDIEQNAMRVADVVQMAANKSSLGMADFGLAMQYAGAPAATLNVSIEQLATAMAIMKNNGIEASTIGTSLRSVFSRLSEPPKPAAEAIEALGLQVKDATGNFLGLQPIVEQLRGKILNLSNTEQ
;
A
#
# COMPACT_ATOMS: atom_id res chain seq x y z
N MET A 1 -32.40 -5.00 -8.96
CA MET A 1 -31.34 -5.18 -7.97
C MET A 1 -30.08 -5.51 -8.74
N ALA A 2 -29.10 -4.61 -8.77
CA ALA A 2 -27.83 -4.90 -9.42
C ALA A 2 -27.13 -6.02 -8.63
N SER A 3 -26.63 -7.02 -9.31
CA SER A 3 -25.91 -8.13 -8.70
C SER A 3 -24.59 -7.62 -8.09
N VAL A 4 -24.09 -8.28 -7.04
CA VAL A 4 -22.79 -7.95 -6.43
C VAL A 4 -21.68 -7.98 -7.49
N ILE A 5 -21.83 -8.86 -8.49
CA ILE A 5 -20.94 -8.97 -9.65
C ILE A 5 -20.97 -7.69 -10.51
N ASP A 6 -22.17 -7.12 -10.74
CA ASP A 6 -22.30 -5.86 -11.50
C ASP A 6 -21.72 -4.66 -10.75
N VAL A 7 -21.78 -4.67 -9.42
CA VAL A 7 -21.14 -3.65 -8.57
C VAL A 7 -19.63 -3.78 -8.61
N VAL A 8 -19.09 -5.01 -8.53
CA VAL A 8 -17.66 -5.29 -8.61
C VAL A 8 -17.11 -4.98 -10.00
N LEU A 9 -17.79 -5.38 -11.08
CA LEU A 9 -17.42 -5.09 -12.47
C LEU A 9 -17.48 -3.57 -12.77
N ASN A 10 -18.51 -2.87 -12.33
CA ASN A 10 -18.58 -1.40 -12.43
C ASN A 10 -17.54 -0.69 -11.57
N LEU A 11 -17.13 -1.28 -10.45
CA LEU A 11 -16.03 -0.76 -9.64
C LEU A 11 -14.67 -0.93 -10.34
N VAL A 12 -14.42 -2.09 -10.94
CA VAL A 12 -13.19 -2.37 -11.70
C VAL A 12 -13.08 -1.41 -12.89
N ASP A 13 -14.14 -1.22 -13.68
CA ASP A 13 -14.12 -0.30 -14.83
C ASP A 13 -13.96 1.18 -14.43
N ARG A 14 -14.53 1.60 -13.30
CA ARG A 14 -14.38 2.97 -12.79
C ARG A 14 -13.02 3.26 -12.17
N VAL A 15 -12.27 2.25 -11.80
CA VAL A 15 -10.90 2.38 -11.25
C VAL A 15 -9.84 2.29 -12.36
N THR A 16 -10.03 1.42 -13.33
CA THR A 16 -9.08 1.26 -14.45
C THR A 16 -8.95 2.55 -15.30
N ASN A 17 -10.04 3.30 -15.48
CA ASN A 17 -10.01 4.55 -16.25
C ASN A 17 -9.28 5.73 -15.55
N PRO A 18 -9.51 6.01 -14.25
CA PRO A 18 -8.70 6.99 -13.52
C PRO A 18 -7.22 6.60 -13.41
N LEU A 19 -6.90 5.31 -13.18
CA LEU A 19 -5.52 4.84 -13.11
C LEU A 19 -4.79 5.00 -14.45
N ARG A 20 -5.44 4.73 -15.59
CA ARG A 20 -4.87 5.03 -16.92
C ARG A 20 -4.67 6.53 -17.16
N THR A 21 -5.46 7.38 -16.52
CA THR A 21 -5.29 8.83 -16.60
C THR A 21 -4.12 9.27 -15.73
N VAL A 22 -4.00 8.76 -14.51
CA VAL A 22 -2.83 8.97 -13.64
C VAL A 22 -1.56 8.43 -14.30
N GLN A 23 -1.57 7.23 -14.87
CA GLN A 23 -0.43 6.71 -15.64
C GLN A 23 -0.03 7.64 -16.78
N ARG A 24 -0.98 8.16 -17.55
CA ARG A 24 -0.67 9.12 -18.64
C ARG A 24 -0.11 10.44 -18.14
N GLU A 25 -0.62 10.95 -17.02
CA GLU A 25 -0.06 12.16 -16.40
C GLU A 25 1.33 11.90 -15.78
N MET A 26 1.56 10.72 -15.23
CA MET A 26 2.87 10.29 -14.75
C MET A 26 3.88 10.14 -15.90
N GLU A 27 3.47 9.54 -17.04
CA GLU A 27 4.31 9.48 -18.25
C GLU A 27 4.63 10.87 -18.80
N ARG A 28 3.70 11.82 -18.75
CA ARG A 28 3.95 13.22 -19.13
C ARG A 28 4.95 13.89 -18.19
N THR A 29 4.81 13.68 -16.88
CA THR A 29 5.72 14.22 -15.86
C THR A 29 7.12 13.59 -15.98
N ALA A 30 7.20 12.28 -16.18
CA ALA A 30 8.45 11.56 -16.43
C ALA A 30 9.16 12.05 -17.70
N ASN A 31 8.39 12.31 -18.79
CA ASN A 31 8.93 12.87 -20.02
C ASN A 31 9.41 14.34 -19.84
N MET A 32 8.75 15.10 -19.00
CA MET A 32 9.16 16.46 -18.63
C MET A 32 10.46 16.44 -17.81
N ASN A 33 10.57 15.53 -16.83
CA ASN A 33 11.79 15.34 -16.04
C ASN A 33 12.97 14.84 -16.88
N ARG A 34 12.74 13.95 -17.85
CA ARG A 34 13.79 13.54 -18.81
C ARG A 34 14.25 14.66 -19.73
N ARG A 35 13.38 15.61 -20.07
CA ARG A 35 13.77 16.83 -20.81
C ARG A 35 14.58 17.76 -19.91
N LEU A 36 14.14 18.01 -18.68
CA LEU A 36 14.89 18.78 -17.68
C LEU A 36 16.28 18.18 -17.40
N GLY A 37 16.37 16.86 -17.23
CA GLY A 37 17.66 16.17 -17.03
C GLY A 37 18.63 16.40 -18.20
N ARG A 38 18.15 16.29 -19.45
CA ARG A 38 18.96 16.57 -20.66
C ARG A 38 19.33 18.05 -20.81
N ASP A 39 18.47 18.94 -20.38
CA ASP A 39 18.74 20.38 -20.40
C ASP A 39 19.74 20.76 -19.30
N ILE A 40 19.70 20.11 -18.15
CA ILE A 40 20.72 20.22 -17.07
C ILE A 40 22.07 19.64 -17.51
N GLU A 41 22.08 18.51 -18.21
CA GLU A 41 23.31 17.94 -18.81
C GLU A 41 23.92 18.86 -19.87
N ARG A 42 23.09 19.50 -20.73
CA ARG A 42 23.55 20.49 -21.69
C ARG A 42 24.08 21.77 -21.02
N ILE A 43 23.44 22.19 -19.93
CA ILE A 43 23.93 23.32 -19.13
C ILE A 43 25.25 22.93 -18.46
N GLY A 44 25.35 21.72 -17.89
CA GLY A 44 26.59 21.22 -17.26
C GLY A 44 27.75 21.06 -18.25
N SER A 45 27.50 20.56 -19.47
CA SER A 45 28.53 20.47 -20.52
C SER A 45 28.93 21.83 -21.11
N GLY A 46 28.01 22.82 -21.08
CA GLY A 46 28.34 24.21 -21.44
C GLY A 46 29.23 24.92 -20.43
N PHE A 47 29.14 24.56 -19.14
CA PHE A 47 29.98 25.13 -18.07
C PHE A 47 31.41 24.60 -18.05
N SER A 48 31.68 23.43 -18.61
CA SER A 48 33.05 22.90 -18.70
C SER A 48 33.94 23.62 -19.70
N SER A 49 33.37 24.42 -20.60
CA SER A 49 34.12 25.19 -21.61
C SER A 49 34.38 26.67 -21.27
N VAL A 50 33.86 27.18 -20.13
CA VAL A 50 33.94 28.59 -19.71
C VAL A 50 34.78 28.76 -18.42
N GLY A 51 35.68 27.87 -18.13
CA GLY A 51 36.40 27.69 -16.86
C GLY A 51 37.48 28.72 -16.48
N GLU A 52 37.60 29.92 -17.08
CA GLU A 52 38.67 30.87 -16.70
C GLU A 52 38.24 32.32 -16.38
N SER A 53 36.96 32.68 -16.41
CA SER A 53 36.57 34.08 -16.21
C SER A 53 35.49 34.38 -15.17
N MET A 54 35.06 33.44 -14.29
CA MET A 54 33.97 33.66 -13.33
C MET A 54 34.27 33.24 -11.87
N LEU A 55 35.18 33.93 -11.23
CA LEU A 55 35.46 33.81 -9.79
C LEU A 55 34.33 34.26 -8.81
N PRO A 56 33.35 35.10 -9.16
CA PRO A 56 32.24 35.43 -8.24
C PRO A 56 31.12 34.40 -8.16
N ILE A 57 31.02 33.44 -9.07
CA ILE A 57 29.96 32.41 -9.10
C ILE A 57 30.33 31.17 -8.28
N ALA A 58 31.60 31.02 -7.91
CA ALA A 58 32.10 29.90 -7.15
C ALA A 58 31.44 29.72 -5.76
N ALA A 59 30.97 30.80 -5.11
CA ALA A 59 30.26 30.72 -3.83
C ALA A 59 28.85 30.10 -3.95
N GLY A 60 28.16 30.29 -5.08
CA GLY A 60 26.88 29.68 -5.35
C GLY A 60 27.00 28.19 -5.73
N ILE A 61 28.04 27.84 -6.48
CA ILE A 61 28.31 26.47 -6.93
C ILE A 61 28.78 25.59 -5.75
N THR A 62 29.55 26.15 -4.83
CA THR A 62 29.94 25.42 -3.59
C THR A 62 28.72 25.11 -2.70
N ALA A 63 27.73 25.99 -2.61
CA ALA A 63 26.51 25.73 -1.86
C ALA A 63 25.65 24.62 -2.51
N ILE A 64 25.55 24.60 -3.86
CA ILE A 64 24.89 23.52 -4.61
C ILE A 64 25.69 22.22 -4.50
N GLY A 65 27.03 22.28 -4.58
CA GLY A 65 27.89 21.12 -4.44
C GLY A 65 27.87 20.50 -3.03
N VAL A 66 27.80 21.31 -1.98
CA VAL A 66 27.67 20.82 -0.59
C VAL A 66 26.28 20.25 -0.33
N ALA A 67 25.23 20.86 -0.84
CA ALA A 67 23.86 20.32 -0.74
C ALA A 67 23.70 19.02 -1.53
N GLY A 68 24.24 18.98 -2.76
CA GLY A 68 24.26 17.76 -3.58
C GLY A 68 25.13 16.65 -2.96
N GLY A 69 26.26 17.01 -2.35
CA GLY A 69 27.13 16.05 -1.65
C GLY A 69 26.45 15.41 -0.44
N ARG A 70 25.73 16.19 0.38
CA ARG A 70 24.95 15.67 1.51
C ARG A 70 23.81 14.75 1.06
N ALA A 71 23.02 15.20 0.09
CA ALA A 71 21.95 14.38 -0.46
C ALA A 71 22.44 13.05 -1.06
N PHE A 72 23.64 13.05 -1.66
CA PHE A 72 24.27 11.83 -2.16
C PHE A 72 24.73 10.92 -1.01
N ILE A 73 25.34 11.47 0.05
CA ILE A 73 25.77 10.70 1.23
C ILE A 73 24.56 10.09 1.94
N ASP A 74 23.48 10.85 2.12
CA ASP A 74 22.26 10.37 2.74
C ASP A 74 21.63 9.24 1.91
N PHE A 75 21.51 9.43 0.60
CA PHE A 75 21.02 8.41 -0.34
C PHE A 75 21.85 7.13 -0.30
N ASP A 76 23.19 7.24 -0.38
CA ASP A 76 24.09 6.08 -0.37
C ASP A 76 24.04 5.32 0.96
N SER A 77 23.95 6.05 2.08
CA SER A 77 23.79 5.47 3.41
C SER A 77 22.50 4.68 3.54
N ILE A 78 21.36 5.21 3.04
CA ILE A 78 20.06 4.55 3.09
C ILE A 78 20.07 3.28 2.23
N ILE A 79 20.59 3.36 1.00
CA ILE A 79 20.69 2.19 0.11
C ILE A 79 21.59 1.11 0.70
N THR A 80 22.73 1.49 1.29
CA THR A 80 23.62 0.53 1.96
C THR A 80 22.93 -0.15 3.14
N GLY A 81 22.17 0.61 3.94
CA GLY A 81 21.34 0.08 5.02
C GLY A 81 20.24 -0.87 4.53
N ALA A 82 19.54 -0.48 3.49
CA ALA A 82 18.51 -1.30 2.85
C ALA A 82 19.07 -2.62 2.30
N ALA A 83 20.20 -2.55 1.58
CA ALA A 83 20.88 -3.71 1.03
C ALA A 83 21.35 -4.68 2.14
N ALA A 84 21.89 -4.15 3.23
CA ALA A 84 22.30 -4.95 4.39
C ALA A 84 21.10 -5.68 5.04
N LYS A 85 19.95 -5.00 5.19
CA LYS A 85 18.70 -5.60 5.71
C LYS A 85 18.13 -6.66 4.77
N ALA A 86 18.21 -6.41 3.44
CA ALA A 86 17.76 -7.34 2.40
C ALA A 86 18.69 -8.56 2.24
N GLY A 87 19.85 -8.58 2.89
CA GLY A 87 20.87 -9.62 2.68
C GLY A 87 21.48 -9.59 1.28
N ALA A 88 21.50 -8.41 0.65
CA ALA A 88 21.90 -8.24 -0.74
C ALA A 88 23.41 -8.43 -0.93
N THR A 89 23.78 -9.03 -2.05
CA THR A 89 25.16 -9.06 -2.57
C THR A 89 25.59 -7.66 -3.04
N ALA A 90 26.87 -7.48 -3.36
CA ALA A 90 27.39 -6.21 -3.88
C ALA A 90 26.69 -5.82 -5.22
N ASP A 91 26.46 -6.79 -6.10
CA ASP A 91 25.79 -6.56 -7.38
C ASP A 91 24.31 -6.19 -7.19
N GLU A 92 23.62 -6.86 -6.26
CA GLU A 92 22.22 -6.54 -5.92
C GLU A 92 22.10 -5.16 -5.24
N MET A 93 23.06 -4.79 -4.38
CA MET A 93 23.09 -3.43 -3.80
C MET A 93 23.25 -2.38 -4.91
N GLU A 94 24.13 -2.62 -5.88
CA GLU A 94 24.28 -1.70 -7.02
C GLU A 94 23.01 -1.63 -7.87
N MET A 95 22.33 -2.75 -8.05
CA MET A 95 21.05 -2.80 -8.75
C MET A 95 19.96 -2.01 -7.98
N MET A 96 19.90 -2.13 -6.65
CA MET A 96 19.00 -1.33 -5.79
C MET A 96 19.30 0.18 -5.94
N ARG A 97 20.60 0.58 -5.94
CA ARG A 97 21.03 1.97 -6.12
C ARG A 97 20.56 2.53 -7.48
N GLN A 98 20.77 1.80 -8.54
CA GLN A 98 20.36 2.19 -9.89
C GLN A 98 18.84 2.30 -9.99
N LYS A 99 18.11 1.33 -9.42
CA LYS A 99 16.63 1.33 -9.42
C LYS A 99 16.05 2.48 -8.60
N ALA A 100 16.60 2.79 -7.44
CA ALA A 100 16.16 3.94 -6.65
C ALA A 100 16.36 5.25 -7.41
N SER A 101 17.50 5.40 -8.10
CA SER A 101 17.78 6.56 -8.96
C SER A 101 16.82 6.61 -10.15
N GLN A 102 16.52 5.47 -10.78
CA GLN A 102 15.57 5.37 -11.87
C GLN A 102 14.15 5.74 -11.42
N PHE A 103 13.70 5.27 -10.25
CA PHE A 103 12.39 5.63 -9.70
C PHE A 103 12.27 7.12 -9.42
N GLY A 104 13.34 7.76 -8.91
CA GLY A 104 13.38 9.22 -8.77
C GLY A 104 13.32 9.99 -10.10
N ALA A 105 13.73 9.36 -11.21
CA ALA A 105 13.64 9.95 -12.54
C ALA A 105 12.28 9.70 -13.23
N ASP A 106 11.67 8.53 -12.95
CA ASP A 106 10.46 8.08 -13.63
C ASP A 106 9.17 8.47 -12.91
N PHE A 107 9.22 8.71 -11.59
CA PHE A 107 8.08 9.04 -10.75
C PHE A 107 8.26 10.42 -10.08
N PRO A 108 7.19 11.06 -9.61
CA PRO A 108 7.26 12.37 -8.94
C PRO A 108 7.73 12.24 -7.47
N ILE A 109 8.83 11.55 -7.26
CA ILE A 109 9.50 11.34 -5.97
C ILE A 109 11.00 11.57 -6.14
N SER A 110 11.74 11.78 -5.06
CA SER A 110 13.21 11.80 -5.11
C SER A 110 13.81 10.39 -5.06
N ALA A 111 15.04 10.24 -5.53
CA ALA A 111 15.79 8.99 -5.37
C ALA A 111 15.96 8.61 -3.89
N THR A 112 16.13 9.60 -2.99
CA THR A 112 16.22 9.38 -1.55
C THR A 112 14.92 8.82 -0.99
N GLN A 113 13.76 9.36 -1.38
CA GLN A 113 12.46 8.80 -0.97
C GLN A 113 12.29 7.36 -1.49
N ALA A 114 12.72 7.08 -2.73
CA ALA A 114 12.70 5.70 -3.24
C ALA A 114 13.60 4.78 -2.39
N ALA A 115 14.79 5.25 -2.00
CA ALA A 115 15.69 4.51 -1.12
C ALA A 115 15.08 4.27 0.27
N GLU A 116 14.39 5.25 0.85
CA GLU A 116 13.65 5.11 2.12
C GLU A 116 12.54 4.05 2.02
N GLY A 117 11.76 4.06 0.93
CA GLY A 117 10.77 3.03 0.66
C GLY A 117 11.39 1.63 0.55
N MET A 118 12.51 1.51 -0.16
CA MET A 118 13.27 0.26 -0.24
C MET A 118 13.78 -0.20 1.11
N ASP A 119 14.25 0.72 1.96
CA ASP A 119 14.73 0.42 3.31
C ASP A 119 13.59 -0.14 4.20
N ARG A 120 12.37 0.39 4.08
CA ARG A 120 11.19 -0.12 4.77
C ARG A 120 10.83 -1.53 4.32
N LEU A 121 10.82 -1.79 3.02
CA LEU A 121 10.56 -3.12 2.48
C LEU A 121 11.62 -4.13 2.94
N ALA A 122 12.90 -3.77 2.87
CA ALA A 122 13.99 -4.60 3.36
C ALA A 122 13.87 -4.90 4.86
N ALA A 123 13.50 -3.89 5.68
CA ALA A 123 13.22 -4.06 7.10
C ALA A 123 12.03 -4.99 7.38
N ALA A 124 11.06 -5.05 6.47
CA ALA A 124 9.94 -6.01 6.52
C ALA A 124 10.32 -7.43 6.04
N GLY A 125 11.60 -7.68 5.77
CA GLY A 125 12.15 -8.98 5.42
C GLY A 125 12.00 -9.36 3.95
N TYR A 126 12.05 -8.37 3.05
CA TYR A 126 12.11 -8.59 1.60
C TYR A 126 13.56 -8.62 1.13
N ASP A 127 13.89 -9.57 0.23
CA ASP A 127 15.18 -9.57 -0.45
C ASP A 127 15.27 -8.46 -1.51
N ALA A 128 16.47 -8.24 -2.08
CA ALA A 128 16.72 -7.15 -3.01
C ALA A 128 15.81 -7.19 -4.26
N ASN A 129 15.56 -8.37 -4.81
CA ASN A 129 14.71 -8.53 -5.99
C ASN A 129 13.24 -8.27 -5.65
N GLN A 130 12.77 -8.75 -4.52
CA GLN A 130 11.43 -8.49 -4.01
C GLN A 130 11.22 -7.01 -3.72
N VAL A 131 12.20 -6.35 -3.08
CA VAL A 131 12.17 -4.90 -2.84
C VAL A 131 11.99 -4.14 -4.15
N ILE A 132 12.82 -4.44 -5.16
CA ILE A 132 12.75 -3.80 -6.47
C ILE A 132 11.41 -4.05 -7.16
N GLY A 133 10.89 -5.28 -7.09
CA GLY A 133 9.64 -5.66 -7.74
C GLY A 133 8.40 -5.02 -7.09
N VAL A 134 8.40 -4.85 -5.77
CA VAL A 134 7.27 -4.24 -5.02
C VAL A 134 7.23 -2.72 -5.14
N MET A 135 8.39 -2.05 -5.28
CA MET A 135 8.51 -0.59 -5.28
C MET A 135 7.59 0.14 -6.27
N PRO A 136 7.43 -0.27 -7.54
CA PRO A 136 6.53 0.45 -8.46
C PRO A 136 5.10 0.54 -7.97
N SER A 137 4.56 -0.53 -7.37
CA SER A 137 3.21 -0.57 -6.80
C SER A 137 3.08 0.35 -5.59
N VAL A 138 4.09 0.34 -4.71
CA VAL A 138 4.14 1.20 -3.52
C VAL A 138 4.23 2.68 -3.91
N ILE A 139 5.10 3.02 -4.87
CA ILE A 139 5.23 4.40 -5.36
C ILE A 139 3.91 4.88 -5.97
N THR A 140 3.28 4.04 -6.80
CA THR A 140 2.00 4.38 -7.43
C THR A 140 0.92 4.62 -6.37
N ALA A 141 0.84 3.78 -5.34
CA ALA A 141 -0.11 3.94 -4.24
C ALA A 141 0.17 5.20 -3.40
N ALA A 142 1.44 5.50 -3.09
CA ALA A 142 1.83 6.68 -2.35
C ALA A 142 1.46 7.97 -3.12
N VAL A 143 1.80 8.03 -4.39
CA VAL A 143 1.46 9.18 -5.25
C VAL A 143 -0.04 9.36 -5.41
N ALA A 144 -0.79 8.27 -5.57
CA ALA A 144 -2.24 8.31 -5.75
C ALA A 144 -3.00 8.67 -4.46
N SER A 145 -2.48 8.28 -3.29
CA SER A 145 -3.08 8.61 -1.98
C SER A 145 -2.63 9.95 -1.42
N GLY A 146 -1.52 10.50 -1.90
CA GLY A 146 -0.87 11.66 -1.30
C GLY A 146 -0.18 11.35 0.04
N GLU A 147 -0.02 10.07 0.38
CA GLU A 147 0.66 9.62 1.59
C GLU A 147 2.16 9.52 1.35
N ASP A 148 2.96 9.54 2.41
CA ASP A 148 4.39 9.35 2.28
C ASP A 148 4.74 7.90 1.89
N LEU A 149 5.89 7.76 1.20
CA LEU A 149 6.31 6.48 0.64
C LEU A 149 6.68 5.46 1.72
N ALA A 150 7.19 5.90 2.87
CA ALA A 150 7.56 5.02 3.99
C ALA A 150 6.29 4.40 4.61
N THR A 151 5.28 5.20 4.92
CA THR A 151 3.98 4.72 5.42
C THR A 151 3.33 3.76 4.44
N THR A 152 3.34 4.10 3.14
CA THR A 152 2.77 3.23 2.10
C THR A 152 3.53 1.91 1.99
N SER A 153 4.87 1.94 2.07
CA SER A 153 5.71 0.73 2.10
C SER A 153 5.36 -0.17 3.28
N ASP A 154 5.20 0.41 4.47
CA ASP A 154 4.84 -0.32 5.68
C ASP A 154 3.44 -0.97 5.55
N VAL A 155 2.46 -0.26 5.02
CA VAL A 155 1.10 -0.79 4.84
C VAL A 155 1.06 -1.93 3.82
N VAL A 156 1.67 -1.72 2.65
CA VAL A 156 1.70 -2.74 1.58
C VAL A 156 2.48 -3.97 2.02
N SER A 157 3.66 -3.79 2.62
CA SER A 157 4.50 -4.92 3.08
C SER A 157 3.82 -5.71 4.19
N ASN A 158 3.18 -5.05 5.15
CA ASN A 158 2.43 -5.71 6.21
C ASN A 158 1.26 -6.52 5.64
N ALA A 159 0.52 -5.97 4.68
CA ALA A 159 -0.55 -6.70 4.02
C ALA A 159 -0.02 -7.95 3.29
N LEU A 160 1.04 -7.81 2.48
CA LEU A 160 1.67 -8.94 1.80
C LEU A 160 2.14 -10.03 2.78
N ASN A 161 2.68 -9.63 3.93
CA ASN A 161 3.11 -10.56 4.98
C ASN A 161 1.93 -11.27 5.64
N ILE A 162 0.89 -10.53 6.03
CA ILE A 162 -0.28 -11.06 6.75
C ILE A 162 -1.02 -12.11 5.91
N TRP A 163 -1.22 -11.86 4.61
CA TRP A 163 -1.91 -12.80 3.71
C TRP A 163 -0.97 -13.77 3.00
N ASN A 164 0.33 -13.82 3.41
CA ASN A 164 1.35 -14.69 2.82
C ASN A 164 1.48 -14.53 1.30
N LEU A 165 1.38 -13.31 0.82
CA LEU A 165 1.43 -12.95 -0.60
C LEU A 165 2.86 -12.64 -1.11
N LYS A 166 3.89 -12.88 -0.28
CA LYS A 166 5.31 -12.82 -0.71
C LYS A 166 5.69 -13.95 -1.66
N GLN A 167 4.93 -15.05 -1.64
CA GLN A 167 5.16 -16.21 -2.49
C GLN A 167 4.55 -16.01 -3.88
N GLY A 168 5.20 -16.57 -4.92
CA GLY A 168 4.74 -16.47 -6.30
C GLY A 168 5.08 -15.13 -6.94
N ASP A 169 4.15 -14.57 -7.72
CA ASP A 169 4.33 -13.29 -8.39
C ASP A 169 4.10 -12.13 -7.41
N ILE A 170 5.19 -11.71 -6.76
CA ILE A 170 5.15 -10.66 -5.75
C ILE A 170 4.77 -9.30 -6.34
N GLU A 171 5.14 -9.01 -7.58
CA GLU A 171 4.81 -7.75 -8.26
C GLU A 171 3.29 -7.64 -8.45
N GLN A 172 2.66 -8.70 -8.95
CA GLN A 172 1.22 -8.76 -9.12
C GLN A 172 0.48 -8.70 -7.78
N ASN A 173 0.99 -9.39 -6.77
CA ASN A 173 0.42 -9.36 -5.43
C ASN A 173 0.54 -7.97 -4.80
N ALA A 174 1.66 -7.30 -4.96
CA ALA A 174 1.86 -5.93 -4.47
C ALA A 174 0.92 -4.93 -5.17
N MET A 175 0.76 -5.06 -6.49
CA MET A 175 -0.19 -4.27 -7.26
C MET A 175 -1.61 -4.47 -6.74
N ARG A 176 -2.04 -5.72 -6.57
CA ARG A 176 -3.36 -6.06 -6.02
C ARG A 176 -3.59 -5.44 -4.64
N VAL A 177 -2.62 -5.57 -3.73
CA VAL A 177 -2.71 -5.00 -2.38
C VAL A 177 -2.80 -3.47 -2.44
N ALA A 178 -1.93 -2.83 -3.22
CA ALA A 178 -1.94 -1.38 -3.42
C ALA A 178 -3.28 -0.88 -3.96
N ASP A 179 -3.84 -1.58 -4.96
CA ASP A 179 -5.13 -1.24 -5.55
C ASP A 179 -6.29 -1.37 -4.54
N VAL A 180 -6.30 -2.42 -3.72
CA VAL A 180 -7.33 -2.63 -2.69
C VAL A 180 -7.30 -1.52 -1.66
N VAL A 181 -6.12 -1.18 -1.14
CA VAL A 181 -5.97 -0.12 -0.12
C VAL A 181 -6.33 1.24 -0.71
N GLN A 182 -5.85 1.52 -1.92
CA GLN A 182 -6.17 2.76 -2.64
C GLN A 182 -7.68 2.87 -2.93
N MET A 183 -8.32 1.78 -3.29
CA MET A 183 -9.77 1.76 -3.53
C MET A 183 -10.54 2.03 -2.23
N ALA A 184 -10.14 1.44 -1.12
CA ALA A 184 -10.74 1.70 0.18
C ALA A 184 -10.61 3.19 0.56
N ALA A 185 -9.42 3.77 0.36
CA ALA A 185 -9.16 5.19 0.59
C ALA A 185 -10.04 6.10 -0.31
N ASN A 186 -10.17 5.76 -1.59
CA ASN A 186 -10.96 6.55 -2.55
C ASN A 186 -12.48 6.45 -2.35
N LYS A 187 -12.97 5.38 -1.73
CA LYS A 187 -14.41 5.11 -1.52
C LYS A 187 -14.89 5.46 -0.11
N SER A 188 -13.99 5.83 0.77
CA SER A 188 -14.32 6.18 2.14
C SER A 188 -13.40 7.30 2.64
N SER A 189 -13.63 7.75 3.86
CA SER A 189 -12.70 8.62 4.58
C SER A 189 -11.53 7.86 5.23
N LEU A 190 -11.30 6.61 4.84
CA LEU A 190 -10.23 5.75 5.36
C LEU A 190 -8.94 6.04 4.58
N GLY A 191 -8.04 6.84 5.14
CA GLY A 191 -6.72 7.08 4.56
C GLY A 191 -5.80 5.85 4.64
N MET A 192 -4.67 5.90 3.94
CA MET A 192 -3.66 4.83 3.94
C MET A 192 -3.17 4.51 5.36
N ALA A 193 -2.82 5.53 6.14
CA ALA A 193 -2.38 5.38 7.53
C ALA A 193 -3.46 4.76 8.42
N ASP A 194 -4.71 5.22 8.29
CA ASP A 194 -5.86 4.67 9.01
C ASP A 194 -6.10 3.19 8.67
N PHE A 195 -5.98 2.83 7.38
CA PHE A 195 -6.05 1.43 6.95
C PHE A 195 -4.97 0.58 7.61
N GLY A 196 -3.72 1.06 7.59
CA GLY A 196 -2.59 0.40 8.25
C GLY A 196 -2.84 0.18 9.74
N LEU A 197 -3.32 1.21 10.44
CA LEU A 197 -3.63 1.14 11.87
C LEU A 197 -4.73 0.12 12.17
N ALA A 198 -5.84 0.12 11.43
CA ALA A 198 -6.91 -0.85 11.60
C ALA A 198 -6.44 -2.29 11.29
N MET A 199 -5.62 -2.45 10.24
CA MET A 199 -5.05 -3.73 9.82
C MET A 199 -4.12 -4.35 10.87
N GLN A 200 -3.38 -3.55 11.65
CA GLN A 200 -2.53 -4.05 12.74
C GLN A 200 -3.31 -4.91 13.75
N TYR A 201 -4.57 -4.59 14.00
CA TYR A 201 -5.42 -5.33 14.94
C TYR A 201 -6.21 -6.44 14.25
N ALA A 202 -6.81 -6.18 13.11
CA ALA A 202 -7.76 -7.06 12.45
C ALA A 202 -7.15 -7.95 11.36
N GLY A 203 -5.98 -7.62 10.83
CA GLY A 203 -5.40 -8.29 9.67
C GLY A 203 -5.09 -9.76 9.89
N ALA A 204 -4.29 -10.08 10.91
CA ALA A 204 -3.93 -11.47 11.20
C ALA A 204 -5.16 -12.35 11.55
N PRO A 205 -6.11 -11.91 12.40
CA PRO A 205 -7.35 -12.65 12.61
C PRO A 205 -8.17 -12.86 11.32
N ALA A 206 -8.23 -11.85 10.46
CA ALA A 206 -8.92 -11.96 9.16
C ALA A 206 -8.27 -13.02 8.26
N ALA A 207 -6.95 -12.95 8.09
CA ALA A 207 -6.19 -13.91 7.28
C ALA A 207 -6.33 -15.35 7.82
N THR A 208 -6.29 -15.56 9.13
CA THR A 208 -6.49 -16.87 9.77
C THR A 208 -7.86 -17.47 9.45
N LEU A 209 -8.88 -16.64 9.29
CA LEU A 209 -10.23 -17.04 8.93
C LEU A 209 -10.48 -17.05 7.41
N ASN A 210 -9.42 -16.96 6.58
CA ASN A 210 -9.53 -16.86 5.12
C ASN A 210 -10.39 -15.68 4.64
N VAL A 211 -10.52 -14.63 5.45
CA VAL A 211 -11.11 -13.36 5.01
C VAL A 211 -10.09 -12.65 4.13
N SER A 212 -10.47 -12.36 2.89
CA SER A 212 -9.56 -11.71 1.96
C SER A 212 -9.30 -10.24 2.34
N ILE A 213 -8.20 -9.68 1.85
CA ILE A 213 -7.88 -8.27 2.08
C ILE A 213 -8.97 -7.33 1.54
N GLU A 214 -9.64 -7.70 0.43
CA GLU A 214 -10.74 -6.94 -0.16
C GLU A 214 -11.96 -6.90 0.77
N GLN A 215 -12.29 -8.04 1.39
CA GLN A 215 -13.40 -8.13 2.35
C GLN A 215 -13.11 -7.31 3.59
N LEU A 216 -11.88 -7.40 4.11
CA LEU A 216 -11.45 -6.61 5.27
C LEU A 216 -11.46 -5.11 4.96
N ALA A 217 -10.88 -4.71 3.83
CA ALA A 217 -10.86 -3.32 3.36
C ALA A 217 -12.26 -2.74 3.20
N THR A 218 -13.18 -3.53 2.63
CA THR A 218 -14.60 -3.15 2.48
C THR A 218 -15.27 -2.92 3.83
N ALA A 219 -15.08 -3.84 4.79
CA ALA A 219 -15.64 -3.70 6.13
C ALA A 219 -15.09 -2.44 6.84
N MET A 220 -13.77 -2.22 6.77
CA MET A 220 -13.13 -1.03 7.33
C MET A 220 -13.67 0.26 6.72
N ALA A 221 -13.80 0.31 5.38
CA ALA A 221 -14.31 1.47 4.66
C ALA A 221 -15.76 1.81 5.05
N ILE A 222 -16.62 0.80 5.18
CA ILE A 222 -18.01 0.98 5.63
C ILE A 222 -18.05 1.54 7.06
N MET A 223 -17.26 0.97 7.97
CA MET A 223 -17.20 1.44 9.37
C MET A 223 -16.67 2.87 9.46
N LYS A 224 -15.64 3.21 8.70
CA LYS A 224 -15.08 4.57 8.65
C LYS A 224 -16.08 5.60 8.13
N ASN A 225 -16.83 5.25 7.08
CA ASN A 225 -17.90 6.11 6.55
C ASN A 225 -19.06 6.35 7.57
N ASN A 226 -19.22 5.47 8.55
CA ASN A 226 -20.12 5.67 9.69
C ASN A 226 -19.47 6.40 10.89
N GLY A 227 -18.30 7.01 10.69
CA GLY A 227 -17.64 7.85 11.67
C GLY A 227 -16.84 7.10 12.74
N ILE A 228 -16.57 5.80 12.55
CA ILE A 228 -15.80 5.01 13.52
C ILE A 228 -14.30 5.26 13.31
N GLU A 229 -13.57 5.51 14.39
CA GLU A 229 -12.13 5.72 14.35
C GLU A 229 -11.36 4.44 13.98
N ALA A 230 -10.22 4.58 13.28
CA ALA A 230 -9.44 3.47 12.70
C ALA A 230 -9.01 2.42 13.75
N SER A 231 -8.55 2.85 14.92
CA SER A 231 -8.18 1.95 16.03
C SER A 231 -9.38 1.16 16.55
N THR A 232 -10.54 1.81 16.64
CA THR A 232 -11.80 1.18 17.05
C THR A 232 -12.30 0.21 15.98
N ILE A 233 -12.16 0.55 14.70
CA ILE A 233 -12.46 -0.36 13.58
C ILE A 233 -11.65 -1.65 13.72
N GLY A 234 -10.32 -1.52 13.86
CA GLY A 234 -9.43 -2.67 13.97
C GLY A 234 -9.75 -3.56 15.17
N THR A 235 -9.93 -2.98 16.34
CA THR A 235 -10.26 -3.74 17.58
C THR A 235 -11.64 -4.38 17.53
N SER A 236 -12.63 -3.70 16.93
CA SER A 236 -13.98 -4.23 16.76
C SER A 236 -13.98 -5.41 15.78
N LEU A 237 -13.34 -5.29 14.63
CA LEU A 237 -13.24 -6.38 13.66
C LEU A 237 -12.47 -7.58 14.23
N ARG A 238 -11.38 -7.34 14.95
CA ARG A 238 -10.69 -8.40 15.70
C ARG A 238 -11.63 -9.14 16.64
N SER A 239 -12.44 -8.39 17.42
CA SER A 239 -13.42 -8.97 18.34
C SER A 239 -14.50 -9.78 17.61
N VAL A 240 -15.00 -9.26 16.47
CA VAL A 240 -15.96 -9.97 15.62
C VAL A 240 -15.37 -11.28 15.11
N PHE A 241 -14.17 -11.25 14.54
CA PHE A 241 -13.49 -12.45 14.03
C PHE A 241 -13.29 -13.49 15.13
N SER A 242 -12.77 -13.08 16.30
CA SER A 242 -12.56 -13.98 17.42
C SER A 242 -13.87 -14.63 17.90
N ARG A 243 -14.94 -13.82 18.06
CA ARG A 243 -16.23 -14.33 18.54
C ARG A 243 -16.99 -15.17 17.53
N LEU A 244 -16.80 -14.94 16.24
CA LEU A 244 -17.40 -15.78 15.19
C LEU A 244 -16.63 -17.07 14.98
N SER A 245 -15.30 -17.07 15.21
CA SER A 245 -14.46 -18.26 15.15
C SER A 245 -14.72 -19.21 16.31
N GLU A 246 -14.76 -18.65 17.54
CA GLU A 246 -14.96 -19.36 18.79
C GLU A 246 -15.99 -18.63 19.64
N PRO A 247 -17.29 -18.80 19.33
CA PRO A 247 -18.33 -18.03 20.03
C PRO A 247 -18.44 -18.46 21.50
N PRO A 248 -18.47 -17.50 22.44
CA PRO A 248 -18.85 -17.80 23.83
C PRO A 248 -20.22 -18.45 23.89
N LYS A 249 -20.48 -19.26 24.94
CA LYS A 249 -21.71 -20.06 25.04
C LYS A 249 -23.00 -19.26 24.74
N PRO A 250 -23.25 -18.04 25.29
CA PRO A 250 -24.45 -17.27 24.96
C PRO A 250 -24.52 -16.87 23.47
N ALA A 251 -23.37 -16.57 22.86
CA ALA A 251 -23.32 -16.22 21.45
C ALA A 251 -23.53 -17.46 20.56
N ALA A 252 -23.01 -18.61 20.93
CA ALA A 252 -23.24 -19.88 20.25
C ALA A 252 -24.74 -20.25 20.25
N GLU A 253 -25.39 -20.14 21.41
CA GLU A 253 -26.82 -20.37 21.55
C GLU A 253 -27.65 -19.40 20.68
N ALA A 254 -27.27 -18.12 20.61
CA ALA A 254 -27.94 -17.15 19.74
C ALA A 254 -27.72 -17.43 18.24
N ILE A 255 -26.53 -17.81 17.84
CA ILE A 255 -26.19 -18.21 16.45
C ILE A 255 -27.06 -19.41 16.05
N GLU A 256 -27.16 -20.43 16.92
CA GLU A 256 -27.98 -21.62 16.69
C GLU A 256 -29.48 -21.29 16.65
N ALA A 257 -29.98 -20.50 17.61
CA ALA A 257 -31.39 -20.08 17.66
C ALA A 257 -31.81 -19.27 16.44
N LEU A 258 -30.93 -18.42 15.89
CA LEU A 258 -31.15 -17.68 14.66
C LEU A 258 -30.94 -18.56 13.40
N GLY A 259 -30.43 -19.77 13.53
CA GLY A 259 -30.07 -20.64 12.40
C GLY A 259 -29.03 -20.01 11.49
N LEU A 260 -28.05 -19.28 12.05
CA LEU A 260 -26.95 -18.66 11.32
C LEU A 260 -25.86 -19.68 11.05
N GLN A 261 -25.40 -19.75 9.83
CA GLN A 261 -24.24 -20.54 9.44
C GLN A 261 -23.01 -19.63 9.38
N VAL A 262 -22.08 -19.83 10.30
CA VAL A 262 -20.79 -19.09 10.35
C VAL A 262 -19.65 -19.88 9.72
N LYS A 263 -19.83 -21.20 9.56
CA LYS A 263 -18.86 -22.12 8.95
C LYS A 263 -19.53 -22.94 7.85
N ASP A 264 -18.76 -23.35 6.85
CA ASP A 264 -19.21 -24.28 5.82
C ASP A 264 -19.22 -25.74 6.33
N ALA A 265 -19.62 -26.67 5.48
CA ALA A 265 -19.66 -28.10 5.80
C ALA A 265 -18.28 -28.70 6.10
N THR A 266 -17.19 -28.05 5.72
CA THR A 266 -15.80 -28.43 5.98
C THR A 266 -15.21 -27.77 7.21
N GLY A 267 -15.98 -26.88 7.88
CA GLY A 267 -15.58 -26.16 9.09
C GLY A 267 -14.86 -24.85 8.82
N ASN A 268 -14.73 -24.41 7.59
CA ASN A 268 -14.13 -23.13 7.23
C ASN A 268 -15.10 -21.98 7.49
N PHE A 269 -14.56 -20.84 7.87
CA PHE A 269 -15.34 -19.61 8.06
C PHE A 269 -15.94 -19.13 6.71
N LEU A 270 -17.24 -18.84 6.68
CA LEU A 270 -17.94 -18.41 5.46
C LEU A 270 -17.60 -17.01 4.97
N GLY A 271 -16.87 -16.21 5.77
CA GLY A 271 -16.61 -14.81 5.49
C GLY A 271 -17.70 -13.88 6.06
N LEU A 272 -17.38 -12.59 6.13
CA LEU A 272 -18.27 -11.59 6.74
C LEU A 272 -19.55 -11.38 5.91
N GLN A 273 -19.45 -11.28 4.60
CA GLN A 273 -20.58 -10.94 3.75
C GLN A 273 -21.74 -11.94 3.83
N PRO A 274 -21.54 -13.27 3.67
CA PRO A 274 -22.61 -14.25 3.79
C PRO A 274 -23.26 -14.25 5.19
N ILE A 275 -22.47 -14.02 6.24
CA ILE A 275 -22.98 -13.98 7.63
C ILE A 275 -23.87 -12.74 7.83
N VAL A 276 -23.42 -11.57 7.34
CA VAL A 276 -24.20 -10.32 7.43
C VAL A 276 -25.49 -10.42 6.61
N GLU A 277 -25.45 -11.03 5.43
CA GLU A 277 -26.66 -11.26 4.59
C GLU A 277 -27.66 -12.17 5.29
N GLN A 278 -27.21 -13.29 5.88
CA GLN A 278 -28.05 -14.16 6.68
C GLN A 278 -28.66 -13.41 7.89
N LEU A 279 -27.83 -12.69 8.65
CA LEU A 279 -28.26 -11.93 9.80
C LEU A 279 -29.32 -10.88 9.41
N ARG A 280 -29.08 -10.13 8.32
CA ARG A 280 -30.04 -9.15 7.80
C ARG A 280 -31.39 -9.80 7.49
N GLY A 281 -31.37 -10.95 6.80
CA GLY A 281 -32.61 -11.68 6.46
C GLY A 281 -33.36 -12.17 7.70
N LYS A 282 -32.65 -12.56 8.75
CA LYS A 282 -33.25 -13.01 10.02
C LYS A 282 -33.82 -11.83 10.83
N ILE A 283 -33.05 -10.75 11.00
CA ILE A 283 -33.47 -9.56 11.77
C ILE A 283 -34.73 -8.91 11.14
N LEU A 284 -34.82 -8.83 9.82
CA LEU A 284 -36.01 -8.26 9.16
C LEU A 284 -37.29 -9.04 9.43
N ASN A 285 -37.20 -10.29 9.87
CA ASN A 285 -38.33 -11.14 10.20
C ASN A 285 -38.63 -11.21 11.70
N LEU A 286 -37.81 -10.56 12.54
CA LEU A 286 -38.07 -10.47 14.00
C LEU A 286 -39.05 -9.33 14.29
N SER A 287 -39.79 -9.47 15.37
CA SER A 287 -40.63 -8.38 15.89
C SER A 287 -39.74 -7.22 16.39
N ASN A 288 -40.32 -6.00 16.47
CA ASN A 288 -39.58 -4.82 16.99
C ASN A 288 -39.07 -5.00 18.42
N THR A 289 -39.57 -5.98 19.18
CA THR A 289 -39.17 -6.29 20.55
C THR A 289 -37.99 -7.28 20.56
N GLU A 290 -37.76 -8.02 19.45
CA GLU A 290 -36.73 -9.03 19.30
C GLU A 290 -35.51 -8.52 18.51
N GLN A 291 -35.65 -7.38 17.80
CA GLN A 291 -34.56 -6.70 17.06
C GLN A 291 -33.66 -5.89 17.97
#